data_03f61a81aa1f7700a1c6c6633fc585de
#
_entry.id   03f61a81aa1f7700a1c6c6633fc585de
#
_cell.length_a   1.000
_cell.length_b   1.000
_cell.length_c   1.000
_cell.angle_alpha   90.00
_cell.angle_beta   90.00
_cell.angle_gamma   90.00
#
_symmetry.space_group_name_H-M   'P 1'
#
loop_
_entity.id
_entity.type
_entity.pdbx_description
1 polymer ?
#
loop_
_entity_poly.entity_id
_entity_poly.type
_entity_poly.pdbx_seq_one_letter_code
_entity_poly.pdbx_strand_id
1 'polypeptide(L)'
;MATTKGMEKWKEKKWFDVYPPALLGTNVIGEMPADDDNRMMGRIIKSSMSWITSKMEHSFMIVGLKVISVNGNSAQTELQYLEQTYSYLHSLVKRHSSAIYTVDKLKDSSGKPIVLKLLVITRNKITTTKRKAIRQKISELSKEIVSKKEGSEIVKDIIDGNFQKECIKNVNNIADISKLEIKKIELV
;
A
#
# COMPACT_ATOMS: atom_id res chain seq x y z
N MET A 1 -21.10 24.91 -30.01
CA MET A 1 -20.01 24.40 -30.88
C MET A 1 -18.77 23.85 -30.10
N ALA A 2 -18.83 23.70 -28.75
CA ALA A 2 -17.71 23.18 -27.94
C ALA A 2 -17.69 21.65 -27.76
N THR A 3 -18.78 20.96 -28.10
CA THR A 3 -18.98 19.52 -27.85
C THR A 3 -18.35 18.60 -28.89
N THR A 4 -18.19 19.04 -30.13
CA THR A 4 -17.64 18.23 -31.24
C THR A 4 -16.13 17.98 -31.12
N LYS A 5 -15.33 18.98 -30.71
CA LYS A 5 -13.88 18.83 -30.53
C LYS A 5 -13.49 17.83 -29.43
N GLY A 6 -14.31 17.66 -28.40
CA GLY A 6 -14.06 16.69 -27.33
C GLY A 6 -14.33 15.24 -27.76
N MET A 7 -15.34 15.02 -28.59
CA MET A 7 -15.69 13.68 -29.13
C MET A 7 -14.69 13.17 -30.17
N GLU A 8 -14.12 14.04 -31.02
CA GLU A 8 -13.10 13.67 -31.99
C GLU A 8 -11.82 13.20 -31.30
N LYS A 9 -11.35 13.93 -30.29
CA LYS A 9 -10.16 13.52 -29.48
C LYS A 9 -10.34 12.19 -28.75
N TRP A 10 -11.57 11.84 -28.39
CA TRP A 10 -11.84 10.55 -27.73
C TRP A 10 -11.71 9.38 -28.69
N LYS A 11 -12.09 9.54 -29.95
CA LYS A 11 -11.98 8.51 -30.99
C LYS A 11 -10.54 8.17 -31.38
N GLU A 12 -9.62 9.07 -31.15
CA GLU A 12 -8.18 8.89 -31.45
C GLU A 12 -7.42 8.13 -30.34
N LYS A 13 -8.06 7.91 -29.16
CA LYS A 13 -7.41 7.23 -28.05
C LYS A 13 -7.26 5.73 -28.29
N LYS A 14 -6.05 5.25 -27.99
CA LYS A 14 -5.73 3.83 -27.96
C LYS A 14 -5.97 3.28 -26.56
N TRP A 15 -6.35 2.02 -26.46
CA TRP A 15 -6.50 1.30 -25.20
C TRP A 15 -5.24 0.51 -24.92
N PHE A 16 -4.73 0.63 -23.72
CA PHE A 16 -3.53 -0.06 -23.25
C PHE A 16 -3.90 -1.02 -22.13
N ASP A 17 -3.51 -2.29 -22.30
CA ASP A 17 -3.65 -3.33 -21.26
C ASP A 17 -2.62 -3.08 -20.17
N VAL A 18 -3.05 -3.05 -18.91
CA VAL A 18 -2.19 -2.80 -17.75
C VAL A 18 -1.83 -4.09 -17.08
N TYR A 19 -0.52 -4.37 -17.00
CA TYR A 19 0.03 -5.53 -16.33
C TYR A 19 0.62 -5.17 -14.96
N PRO A 20 0.33 -5.96 -13.91
CA PRO A 20 0.95 -5.76 -12.59
C PRO A 20 2.43 -6.13 -12.62
N PRO A 21 3.23 -5.70 -11.64
CA PRO A 21 4.59 -6.20 -11.46
C PRO A 21 4.55 -7.71 -11.17
N ALA A 22 5.59 -8.44 -11.59
CA ALA A 22 5.70 -9.89 -11.43
C ALA A 22 5.50 -10.39 -9.98
N LEU A 23 5.76 -9.52 -8.99
CA LEU A 23 5.52 -9.76 -7.58
C LEU A 23 4.06 -10.06 -7.24
N LEU A 24 3.11 -9.41 -7.95
CA LEU A 24 1.68 -9.46 -7.66
C LEU A 24 0.92 -10.41 -8.58
N GLY A 25 1.50 -10.82 -9.71
CA GLY A 25 0.87 -11.71 -10.68
C GLY A 25 1.12 -11.31 -12.12
N THR A 26 0.48 -12.00 -13.05
CA THR A 26 0.63 -11.79 -14.50
C THR A 26 -0.67 -11.43 -15.22
N ASN A 27 -1.80 -11.41 -14.50
CA ASN A 27 -3.11 -11.16 -15.11
C ASN A 27 -3.29 -9.67 -15.41
N VAL A 28 -3.92 -9.34 -16.53
CA VAL A 28 -4.31 -7.97 -16.88
C VAL A 28 -5.23 -7.40 -15.80
N ILE A 29 -4.88 -6.24 -15.26
CA ILE A 29 -5.66 -5.57 -14.21
C ILE A 29 -6.83 -4.80 -14.81
N GLY A 30 -6.63 -4.25 -16.02
CA GLY A 30 -7.63 -3.44 -16.70
C GLY A 30 -7.02 -2.72 -17.89
N GLU A 31 -7.84 -1.93 -18.56
CA GLU A 31 -7.47 -1.15 -19.73
C GLU A 31 -7.45 0.35 -19.40
N MET A 32 -6.52 1.09 -19.98
CA MET A 32 -6.42 2.53 -19.81
C MET A 32 -6.30 3.25 -21.15
N PRO A 33 -7.14 4.27 -21.42
CA PRO A 33 -7.06 5.02 -22.65
C PRO A 33 -5.96 6.10 -22.59
N ALA A 34 -5.15 6.19 -23.64
CA ALA A 34 -4.22 7.28 -23.86
C ALA A 34 -4.11 7.64 -25.34
N ASP A 35 -3.75 8.88 -25.63
CA ASP A 35 -3.58 9.35 -27.00
C ASP A 35 -2.23 8.83 -27.55
N ASP A 36 -1.16 8.91 -26.71
CA ASP A 36 0.21 8.53 -27.04
C ASP A 36 0.84 7.72 -25.91
N ASP A 37 1.83 6.90 -26.26
CA ASP A 37 2.62 6.08 -25.33
C ASP A 37 3.32 6.95 -24.26
N ASN A 38 3.84 8.13 -24.65
CA ASN A 38 4.50 9.06 -23.72
C ASN A 38 3.55 9.61 -22.65
N ARG A 39 2.27 9.75 -22.97
CA ARG A 39 1.25 10.21 -22.01
C ARG A 39 0.82 9.11 -21.04
N MET A 40 1.12 7.87 -21.38
CA MET A 40 0.86 6.72 -20.52
C MET A 40 1.94 6.57 -19.43
N MET A 41 3.20 6.93 -19.77
CA MET A 41 4.34 6.84 -18.86
C MET A 41 4.15 7.68 -17.60
N GLY A 42 4.48 7.09 -16.43
CA GLY A 42 4.39 7.74 -15.14
C GLY A 42 2.99 7.86 -14.54
N ARG A 43 1.92 7.45 -15.25
CA ARG A 43 0.57 7.41 -14.68
C ARG A 43 0.48 6.40 -13.55
N ILE A 44 -0.33 6.74 -12.54
CA ILE A 44 -0.59 5.88 -11.40
C ILE A 44 -2.00 5.32 -11.51
N ILE A 45 -2.09 4.01 -11.46
CA ILE A 45 -3.34 3.26 -11.53
C ILE A 45 -3.64 2.71 -10.15
N LYS A 46 -4.86 2.94 -9.66
CA LYS A 46 -5.36 2.38 -8.41
C LYS A 46 -6.22 1.16 -8.72
N SER A 47 -5.87 0.04 -8.10
CA SER A 47 -6.65 -1.19 -8.19
C SER A 47 -6.82 -1.83 -6.82
N SER A 48 -7.89 -2.61 -6.65
CA SER A 48 -8.03 -3.43 -5.45
C SER A 48 -7.08 -4.63 -5.53
N MET A 49 -6.42 -4.94 -4.43
CA MET A 49 -5.54 -6.09 -4.34
C MET A 49 -6.29 -7.42 -4.56
N SER A 50 -7.57 -7.48 -4.22
CA SER A 50 -8.41 -8.66 -4.45
C SER A 50 -8.59 -8.99 -5.94
N TRP A 51 -8.60 -7.99 -6.82
CA TRP A 51 -8.68 -8.20 -8.27
C TRP A 51 -7.41 -8.83 -8.82
N ILE A 52 -6.27 -8.47 -8.25
CA ILE A 52 -4.95 -8.96 -8.69
C ILE A 52 -4.69 -10.37 -8.16
N THR A 53 -4.97 -10.61 -6.87
CA THR A 53 -4.67 -11.88 -6.19
C THR A 53 -5.83 -12.87 -6.20
N SER A 54 -7.02 -12.47 -6.64
CA SER A 54 -8.28 -13.26 -6.59
C SER A 54 -8.65 -13.74 -5.16
N LYS A 55 -8.09 -13.10 -4.12
CA LYS A 55 -8.37 -13.41 -2.71
C LYS A 55 -9.25 -12.34 -2.09
N MET A 56 -10.41 -12.73 -1.53
CA MET A 56 -11.34 -11.81 -0.86
C MET A 56 -10.76 -11.15 0.39
N GLU A 57 -9.78 -11.78 1.05
CA GLU A 57 -9.09 -11.25 2.23
C GLU A 57 -8.42 -9.91 1.97
N HIS A 58 -8.00 -9.67 0.72
CA HIS A 58 -7.32 -8.44 0.29
C HIS A 58 -8.28 -7.37 -0.27
N SER A 59 -9.61 -7.52 -0.10
CA SER A 59 -10.60 -6.58 -0.64
C SER A 59 -10.48 -5.14 -0.08
N PHE A 60 -9.91 -5.00 1.11
CA PHE A 60 -9.69 -3.70 1.75
C PHE A 60 -8.34 -3.07 1.42
N MET A 61 -7.49 -3.75 0.64
CA MET A 61 -6.18 -3.26 0.22
C MET A 61 -6.27 -2.65 -1.18
N ILE A 62 -5.79 -1.43 -1.30
CA ILE A 62 -5.68 -0.70 -2.57
C ILE A 62 -4.20 -0.61 -2.94
N VAL A 63 -3.90 -0.95 -4.18
CA VAL A 63 -2.55 -0.90 -4.75
C VAL A 63 -2.47 0.26 -5.72
N GLY A 64 -1.45 1.08 -5.58
CA GLY A 64 -1.08 2.11 -6.55
C GLY A 64 0.07 1.63 -7.42
N LEU A 65 -0.17 1.47 -8.71
CA LEU A 65 0.76 0.97 -9.71
C LEU A 65 1.15 2.10 -10.65
N LYS A 66 2.45 2.35 -10.79
CA LYS A 66 2.99 3.37 -11.69
C LYS A 66 3.45 2.72 -12.98
N VAL A 67 3.02 3.25 -14.12
CA VAL A 67 3.47 2.79 -15.44
C VAL A 67 4.93 3.18 -15.66
N ILE A 68 5.77 2.21 -15.95
CA ILE A 68 7.21 2.38 -16.17
C ILE A 68 7.62 2.18 -17.63
N SER A 69 6.92 1.33 -18.38
CA SER A 69 7.19 1.09 -19.78
C SER A 69 5.93 0.73 -20.54
N VAL A 70 5.90 1.05 -21.80
CA VAL A 70 4.81 0.74 -22.74
C VAL A 70 5.40 0.04 -23.93
N ASN A 71 4.89 -1.14 -24.26
CA ASN A 71 5.30 -1.94 -25.41
C ASN A 71 4.06 -2.25 -26.25
N GLY A 72 3.89 -1.52 -27.37
CA GLY A 72 2.69 -1.61 -28.18
C GLY A 72 1.44 -1.22 -27.38
N ASN A 73 0.51 -2.15 -27.17
CA ASN A 73 -0.69 -1.93 -26.37
C ASN A 73 -0.55 -2.39 -24.90
N SER A 74 0.64 -2.86 -24.50
CA SER A 74 0.87 -3.38 -23.14
C SER A 74 1.63 -2.37 -22.29
N ALA A 75 1.08 -1.99 -21.13
CA ALA A 75 1.69 -1.11 -20.15
C ALA A 75 2.20 -1.93 -18.95
N GLN A 76 3.51 -1.92 -18.71
CA GLN A 76 4.13 -2.55 -17.54
C GLN A 76 4.15 -1.58 -16.38
N THR A 77 3.87 -2.08 -15.19
CA THR A 77 3.78 -1.24 -13.99
C THR A 77 4.73 -1.68 -12.88
N GLU A 78 5.07 -0.74 -12.01
CA GLU A 78 5.79 -0.96 -10.76
C GLU A 78 4.92 -0.55 -9.58
N LEU A 79 5.07 -1.25 -8.46
CA LEU A 79 4.37 -0.92 -7.23
C LEU A 79 4.92 0.38 -6.64
N GLN A 80 4.07 1.38 -6.52
CA GLN A 80 4.43 2.65 -5.88
C GLN A 80 3.96 2.73 -4.43
N TYR A 81 2.75 2.27 -4.15
CA TYR A 81 2.24 2.22 -2.79
C TYR A 81 1.17 1.13 -2.62
N LEU A 82 0.99 0.73 -1.37
CA LEU A 82 -0.12 -0.10 -0.93
C LEU A 82 -0.78 0.59 0.26
N GLU A 83 -2.09 0.74 0.22
CA GLU A 83 -2.87 1.38 1.27
C GLU A 83 -4.11 0.57 1.62
N GLN A 84 -4.56 0.66 2.87
CA GLN A 84 -5.85 0.11 3.28
C GLN A 84 -6.94 1.17 3.18
N THR A 85 -8.17 0.71 2.86
CA THR A 85 -9.33 1.61 2.77
C THR A 85 -9.63 2.26 4.12
N TYR A 86 -10.01 3.53 4.05
CA TYR A 86 -10.35 4.31 5.24
C TYR A 86 -11.50 3.69 6.04
N SER A 87 -12.53 3.21 5.35
CA SER A 87 -13.69 2.57 5.96
C SER A 87 -13.31 1.34 6.79
N TYR A 88 -12.40 0.50 6.27
CA TYR A 88 -11.88 -0.64 7.00
C TYR A 88 -11.12 -0.21 8.27
N LEU A 89 -10.19 0.73 8.15
CA LEU A 89 -9.41 1.20 9.31
C LEU A 89 -10.30 1.82 10.39
N HIS A 90 -11.36 2.55 10.01
CA HIS A 90 -12.32 3.10 10.95
C HIS A 90 -13.16 2.04 11.65
N SER A 91 -13.55 0.99 10.95
CA SER A 91 -14.34 -0.11 11.53
C SER A 91 -13.61 -0.87 12.64
N LEU A 92 -12.26 -0.83 12.61
CA LEU A 92 -11.44 -1.52 13.60
C LEU A 92 -11.38 -0.78 14.95
N VAL A 93 -11.57 0.54 14.95
CA VAL A 93 -11.48 1.36 16.16
C VAL A 93 -12.81 1.28 16.92
N LYS A 94 -12.81 0.60 18.06
CA LYS A 94 -13.99 0.42 18.91
C LYS A 94 -14.01 1.40 20.08
N ARG A 95 -15.19 1.55 20.72
CA ARG A 95 -15.31 2.28 22.00
C ARG A 95 -14.36 1.66 23.03
N HIS A 96 -13.79 2.52 23.87
CA HIS A 96 -12.81 2.15 24.93
C HIS A 96 -11.47 1.59 24.42
N SER A 97 -11.21 1.58 23.11
CA SER A 97 -9.90 1.30 22.53
C SER A 97 -9.06 2.58 22.37
N SER A 98 -7.75 2.45 22.22
CA SER A 98 -6.86 3.55 21.82
C SER A 98 -6.27 3.27 20.46
N ALA A 99 -6.43 4.22 19.52
CA ALA A 99 -5.77 4.20 18.22
C ALA A 99 -4.46 4.99 18.29
N ILE A 100 -3.38 4.40 17.84
CA ILE A 100 -2.03 4.97 17.82
C ILE A 100 -1.54 4.95 16.38
N TYR A 101 -1.27 6.12 15.83
CA TYR A 101 -0.70 6.28 14.51
C TYR A 101 0.80 6.51 14.59
N THR A 102 1.56 5.82 13.74
CA THR A 102 2.99 6.05 13.52
C THR A 102 3.25 6.31 12.05
N VAL A 103 4.23 7.16 11.78
CA VAL A 103 4.72 7.47 10.42
C VAL A 103 6.23 7.44 10.48
N ASP A 104 6.81 6.45 9.83
CA ASP A 104 8.25 6.24 9.82
C ASP A 104 8.79 6.37 8.38
N LYS A 105 9.83 7.20 8.22
CA LYS A 105 10.59 7.31 6.98
C LYS A 105 11.84 6.48 7.12
N LEU A 106 11.93 5.41 6.37
CA LEU A 106 12.96 4.39 6.48
C LEU A 106 13.70 4.24 5.15
N LYS A 107 14.81 3.51 5.18
CA LYS A 107 15.51 3.07 3.98
C LYS A 107 15.59 1.55 4.01
N ASP A 108 15.34 0.92 2.87
CA ASP A 108 15.51 -0.53 2.72
C ASP A 108 16.99 -0.93 2.63
N SER A 109 17.26 -2.22 2.49
CA SER A 109 18.61 -2.76 2.29
C SER A 109 19.28 -2.20 1.02
N SER A 110 18.51 -1.81 0.01
CA SER A 110 18.99 -1.20 -1.25
C SER A 110 19.21 0.31 -1.15
N GLY A 111 18.90 0.94 0.00
CA GLY A 111 19.00 2.38 0.22
C GLY A 111 17.82 3.19 -0.32
N LYS A 112 16.80 2.56 -0.89
CA LYS A 112 15.59 3.25 -1.39
C LYS A 112 14.74 3.75 -0.22
N PRO A 113 14.20 4.96 -0.29
CA PRO A 113 13.34 5.50 0.75
C PRO A 113 11.97 4.83 0.76
N ILE A 114 11.52 4.42 1.95
CA ILE A 114 10.20 3.84 2.20
C ILE A 114 9.51 4.66 3.28
N VAL A 115 8.25 5.02 3.04
CA VAL A 115 7.41 5.66 4.05
C VAL A 115 6.36 4.67 4.53
N LEU A 116 6.45 4.30 5.81
CA LEU A 116 5.56 3.34 6.45
C LEU A 116 4.62 4.06 7.41
N LYS A 117 3.31 3.91 7.20
CA LYS A 117 2.26 4.48 8.05
C LYS A 117 1.50 3.33 8.71
N LEU A 118 1.57 3.23 10.04
CA LEU A 118 0.95 2.15 10.80
C LEU A 118 -0.18 2.67 11.69
N LEU A 119 -1.13 1.79 11.95
CA LEU A 119 -2.21 1.98 12.92
C LEU A 119 -2.19 0.83 13.92
N VAL A 120 -1.98 1.15 15.18
CA VAL A 120 -2.04 0.19 16.29
C VAL A 120 -3.27 0.45 17.11
N ILE A 121 -4.05 -0.59 17.37
CA ILE A 121 -5.30 -0.53 18.13
C ILE A 121 -5.12 -1.39 19.36
N THR A 122 -5.30 -0.78 20.53
CA THR A 122 -5.26 -1.48 21.80
C THR A 122 -6.65 -1.98 22.19
N ARG A 123 -6.71 -3.07 22.95
CA ARG A 123 -7.98 -3.61 23.44
C ARG A 123 -8.67 -2.65 24.41
N ASN A 124 -7.89 -2.02 25.30
CA ASN A 124 -8.38 -1.09 26.32
C ASN A 124 -7.76 0.30 26.14
N LYS A 125 -8.39 1.32 26.75
CA LYS A 125 -7.81 2.67 26.82
C LYS A 125 -6.49 2.65 27.60
N ILE A 126 -5.47 3.30 27.08
CA ILE A 126 -4.14 3.37 27.68
C ILE A 126 -3.71 4.82 27.93
N THR A 127 -2.80 4.99 28.89
CA THR A 127 -2.22 6.28 29.27
C THR A 127 -1.33 6.85 28.16
N THR A 128 -1.09 8.15 28.18
CA THR A 128 -0.23 8.85 27.21
C THR A 128 1.20 8.33 27.25
N THR A 129 1.71 7.98 28.42
CA THR A 129 3.05 7.40 28.59
C THR A 129 3.19 6.07 27.84
N LYS A 130 2.22 5.14 28.03
CA LYS A 130 2.20 3.88 27.29
C LYS A 130 2.07 4.07 25.77
N ARG A 131 1.28 5.07 25.32
CA ARG A 131 1.18 5.40 23.89
C ARG A 131 2.52 5.83 23.30
N LYS A 132 3.29 6.65 24.03
CA LYS A 132 4.64 7.07 23.60
C LYS A 132 5.58 5.89 23.51
N ALA A 133 5.60 5.02 24.53
CA ALA A 133 6.44 3.83 24.58
C ALA A 133 6.12 2.88 23.40
N ILE A 134 4.84 2.66 23.07
CA ILE A 134 4.43 1.84 21.93
C ILE A 134 4.92 2.44 20.61
N ARG A 135 4.78 3.76 20.41
CA ARG A 135 5.29 4.43 19.19
C ARG A 135 6.79 4.23 19.02
N GLN A 136 7.56 4.48 20.07
CA GLN A 136 9.02 4.32 20.04
C GLN A 136 9.41 2.88 19.69
N LYS A 137 8.81 1.91 20.39
CA LYS A 137 9.11 0.50 20.16
C LYS A 137 8.76 0.03 18.75
N ILE A 138 7.62 0.45 18.21
CA ILE A 138 7.22 0.13 16.84
C ILE A 138 8.17 0.79 15.83
N SER A 139 8.54 2.05 16.03
CA SER A 139 9.49 2.73 15.14
C SER A 139 10.87 2.04 15.13
N GLU A 140 11.36 1.57 16.27
CA GLU A 140 12.59 0.79 16.38
C GLU A 140 12.50 -0.54 15.61
N LEU A 141 11.43 -1.32 15.85
CA LEU A 141 11.17 -2.59 15.18
C LEU A 141 11.02 -2.42 13.66
N SER A 142 10.28 -1.41 13.25
CA SER A 142 10.09 -1.10 11.82
C SER A 142 11.43 -0.79 11.15
N LYS A 143 12.33 -0.05 11.81
CA LYS A 143 13.68 0.23 11.32
C LYS A 143 14.49 -1.06 11.19
N GLU A 144 14.47 -1.91 12.22
CA GLU A 144 15.21 -3.17 12.21
C GLU A 144 14.75 -4.12 11.11
N ILE A 145 13.44 -4.26 10.90
CA ILE A 145 12.86 -5.16 9.89
C ILE A 145 13.13 -4.63 8.48
N VAL A 146 12.88 -3.34 8.26
CA VAL A 146 13.01 -2.70 6.94
C VAL A 146 14.46 -2.64 6.49
N SER A 147 15.41 -2.37 7.38
CA SER A 147 16.83 -2.31 7.03
C SER A 147 17.45 -3.66 6.59
N LYS A 148 16.80 -4.78 6.96
CA LYS A 148 17.29 -6.14 6.63
C LYS A 148 16.73 -6.69 5.33
N LYS A 149 15.66 -6.11 4.79
CA LYS A 149 14.90 -6.64 3.65
C LYS A 149 14.82 -5.63 2.51
N GLU A 150 14.60 -6.13 1.30
CA GLU A 150 14.30 -5.28 0.15
C GLU A 150 12.83 -4.86 0.15
N GLY A 151 12.53 -3.72 -0.49
CA GLY A 151 11.16 -3.19 -0.57
C GLY A 151 10.13 -4.19 -1.09
N SER A 152 10.51 -5.04 -2.04
CA SER A 152 9.67 -6.11 -2.59
C SER A 152 9.31 -7.19 -1.57
N GLU A 153 10.28 -7.59 -0.74
CA GLU A 153 10.09 -8.59 0.32
C GLU A 153 9.24 -8.03 1.47
N ILE A 154 9.47 -6.76 1.81
CA ILE A 154 8.68 -6.06 2.83
C ILE A 154 7.19 -6.02 2.43
N VAL A 155 6.92 -5.74 1.15
CA VAL A 155 5.54 -5.74 0.64
C VAL A 155 4.90 -7.12 0.72
N LYS A 156 5.64 -8.20 0.41
CA LYS A 156 5.14 -9.58 0.58
C LYS A 156 4.82 -9.90 2.03
N ASP A 157 5.73 -9.59 2.96
CA ASP A 157 5.51 -9.81 4.39
C ASP A 157 4.32 -9.04 4.93
N ILE A 158 4.03 -7.86 4.36
CA ILE A 158 2.87 -7.06 4.69
C ILE A 158 1.59 -7.72 4.19
N ILE A 159 1.58 -8.21 2.97
CA ILE A 159 0.42 -8.89 2.36
C ILE A 159 0.12 -10.19 3.12
N ASP A 160 1.15 -10.95 3.48
CA ASP A 160 1.03 -12.20 4.23
C ASP A 160 0.75 -12.00 5.74
N GLY A 161 0.84 -10.77 6.23
CA GLY A 161 0.60 -10.42 7.63
C GLY A 161 1.73 -10.81 8.58
N ASN A 162 2.89 -11.22 8.10
CA ASN A 162 4.03 -11.63 8.91
C ASN A 162 4.64 -10.44 9.66
N PHE A 163 4.78 -9.31 8.99
CA PHE A 163 5.24 -8.06 9.59
C PHE A 163 4.37 -7.64 10.79
N GLN A 164 3.05 -7.70 10.63
CA GLN A 164 2.10 -7.33 11.68
C GLN A 164 2.20 -8.27 12.88
N LYS A 165 2.31 -9.57 12.65
CA LYS A 165 2.44 -10.58 13.72
C LYS A 165 3.72 -10.41 14.52
N GLU A 166 4.84 -10.13 13.87
CA GLU A 166 6.13 -9.89 14.51
C GLU A 166 6.10 -8.64 15.38
N CYS A 167 5.58 -7.53 14.86
CA CYS A 167 5.42 -6.29 15.62
C CYS A 167 4.51 -6.47 16.84
N ILE A 168 3.38 -7.17 16.70
CA ILE A 168 2.44 -7.41 17.81
C ILE A 168 3.11 -8.20 18.94
N LYS A 169 3.85 -9.27 18.62
CA LYS A 169 4.56 -10.08 19.61
C LYS A 169 5.48 -9.26 20.50
N ASN A 170 6.22 -8.35 19.92
CA ASN A 170 7.21 -7.53 20.62
C ASN A 170 6.58 -6.38 21.43
N VAL A 171 5.41 -5.92 21.07
CA VAL A 171 4.75 -4.76 21.69
C VAL A 171 3.70 -5.16 22.75
N ASN A 172 3.20 -6.38 22.71
CA ASN A 172 2.22 -6.90 23.67
C ASN A 172 2.69 -6.81 25.13
N ASN A 173 4.00 -6.79 25.38
CA ASN A 173 4.56 -6.63 26.72
C ASN A 173 4.26 -5.25 27.33
N ILE A 174 3.96 -4.23 26.53
CA ILE A 174 3.70 -2.86 27.00
C ILE A 174 2.19 -2.66 27.24
N ALA A 175 1.36 -3.17 26.33
CA ALA A 175 -0.08 -3.11 26.40
C ALA A 175 -0.70 -4.21 25.52
N ASP A 176 -1.92 -4.64 25.89
CA ASP A 176 -2.69 -5.62 25.12
C ASP A 176 -3.16 -5.01 23.80
N ILE A 177 -2.51 -5.44 22.71
CA ILE A 177 -2.80 -4.97 21.35
C ILE A 177 -3.91 -5.84 20.74
N SER A 178 -4.96 -5.19 20.28
CA SER A 178 -6.05 -5.85 19.58
C SER A 178 -5.65 -6.14 18.13
N LYS A 179 -5.08 -5.13 17.43
CA LYS A 179 -4.70 -5.23 16.03
C LYS A 179 -3.62 -4.22 15.66
N LEU A 180 -2.76 -4.60 14.74
CA LEU A 180 -1.80 -3.71 14.08
C LEU A 180 -2.03 -3.80 12.58
N GLU A 181 -2.31 -2.66 11.96
CA GLU A 181 -2.58 -2.58 10.54
C GLU A 181 -1.67 -1.55 9.87
N ILE A 182 -1.36 -1.80 8.61
CA ILE A 182 -0.56 -0.90 7.81
C ILE A 182 -1.52 0.01 7.06
N LYS A 183 -1.58 1.27 7.49
CA LYS A 183 -2.41 2.27 6.83
C LYS A 183 -1.94 2.50 5.39
N LYS A 184 -0.62 2.66 5.20
CA LYS A 184 -0.02 2.88 3.89
C LYS A 184 1.47 2.59 3.93
N ILE A 185 1.99 1.96 2.89
CA ILE A 185 3.43 1.91 2.57
C ILE A 185 3.63 2.58 1.22
N GLU A 186 4.60 3.48 1.12
CA GLU A 186 4.99 4.18 -0.10
C GLU A 186 6.45 3.82 -0.42
N LEU A 187 6.68 3.33 -1.62
CA LEU A 187 8.00 3.09 -2.19
C LEU A 187 8.34 4.31 -3.06
N VAL A 188 9.35 5.08 -2.67
CA VAL A 188 9.66 6.39 -3.30
C VAL A 188 10.89 6.28 -4.20
#